data_07f97ad984e7d3d8f180601bc616f87e
#
_entry.id   07f97ad984e7d3d8f180601bc616f87e
#
_cell.length_a   1.000
_cell.length_b   1.000
_cell.length_c   1.000
_cell.angle_alpha   90.00
_cell.angle_beta   90.00
_cell.angle_gamma   90.00
#
_symmetry.space_group_name_H-M   'P 1'
#
loop_
_entity.id
_entity.type
_entity.pdbx_description
1 polymer ?
#
loop_
_entity_poly.entity_id
_entity_poly.type
_entity_poly.pdbx_seq_one_letter_code
_entity_poly.pdbx_strand_id
1 'polypeptide(L)'
;MPDSPLAGTLPSPDLLVDVPRLVTTYFTQRPDPSDPVQRVAFGTSGHRGSALSGSFNEDHILAITQAICVYRKSRGIDGPLYLGFDTHALSWPAFVTALEVLAANGITVRIADHDEYTPTPVISHAILTFNRGRTTGLSDGIVITPSHNPPKDGGFKYNPPHGGPAGSDVTGEIEKLANLLLEKGLSGVSRIPFDRALQSSTVHRYDFVTPYVTDLSNILDMKTLSGSGIRMGVNPLGGAGVHYWSRIAEHYRLDLTVVDPIVDPTFRFMTLDRDGQIRMDPSSPSAMSAC
;
A
#
# COMPACT_ATOMS: atom_id res chain seq x y z
N MET A 1 14.81 6.67 -24.17
CA MET A 1 13.99 7.73 -24.79
C MET A 1 14.58 9.06 -24.33
N PRO A 2 14.54 10.14 -25.12
CA PRO A 2 14.94 11.45 -24.63
C PRO A 2 14.00 11.89 -23.50
N ASP A 3 14.53 12.70 -22.57
CA ASP A 3 13.74 13.24 -21.46
C ASP A 3 12.61 14.14 -21.99
N SER A 4 11.49 14.19 -21.27
CA SER A 4 10.38 15.09 -21.56
C SER A 4 10.85 16.55 -21.47
N PRO A 5 10.42 17.43 -22.37
CA PRO A 5 10.72 18.87 -22.25
C PRO A 5 10.11 19.52 -20.98
N LEU A 6 9.19 18.83 -20.33
CA LEU A 6 8.55 19.27 -19.09
C LEU A 6 9.23 18.70 -17.83
N ALA A 7 10.25 17.84 -17.97
CA ALA A 7 10.96 17.25 -16.84
C ALA A 7 11.52 18.33 -15.89
N GLY A 8 11.30 18.17 -14.59
CA GLY A 8 11.73 19.12 -13.57
C GLY A 8 10.82 20.36 -13.40
N THR A 9 9.71 20.45 -14.13
CA THR A 9 8.73 21.54 -13.95
C THR A 9 7.51 21.07 -13.14
N LEU A 10 6.81 21.98 -12.48
CA LEU A 10 5.53 21.65 -11.82
C LEU A 10 4.47 21.28 -12.87
N PRO A 11 3.59 20.31 -12.58
CA PRO A 11 2.53 19.92 -13.50
C PRO A 11 1.50 21.04 -13.69
N SER A 12 1.07 21.27 -14.94
CA SER A 12 -0.08 22.07 -15.23
C SER A 12 -1.39 21.36 -14.82
N PRO A 13 -2.50 22.10 -14.56
CA PRO A 13 -3.75 21.50 -14.09
C PRO A 13 -4.31 20.38 -14.97
N ASP A 14 -4.07 20.43 -16.28
CA ASP A 14 -4.51 19.43 -17.25
C ASP A 14 -3.73 18.09 -17.17
N LEU A 15 -2.56 18.08 -16.53
CA LEU A 15 -1.79 16.88 -16.26
C LEU A 15 -2.16 16.20 -14.95
N LEU A 16 -2.96 16.86 -14.11
CA LEU A 16 -3.39 16.27 -12.84
C LEU A 16 -4.44 15.19 -13.08
N VAL A 17 -4.37 14.14 -12.27
CA VAL A 17 -5.38 13.08 -12.29
C VAL A 17 -6.73 13.61 -11.78
N ASP A 18 -7.80 13.33 -12.50
CA ASP A 18 -9.18 13.54 -12.04
C ASP A 18 -9.53 12.43 -11.03
N VAL A 19 -9.31 12.71 -9.74
CA VAL A 19 -9.53 11.74 -8.66
C VAL A 19 -10.97 11.25 -8.58
N PRO A 20 -12.01 12.10 -8.66
CA PRO A 20 -13.39 11.62 -8.71
C PRO A 20 -13.66 10.65 -9.85
N ARG A 21 -13.19 10.94 -11.05
CA ARG A 21 -13.31 10.05 -12.20
C ARG A 21 -12.55 8.74 -11.99
N LEU A 22 -11.31 8.81 -11.49
CA LEU A 22 -10.48 7.64 -11.22
C LEU A 22 -11.16 6.69 -10.23
N VAL A 23 -11.66 7.20 -9.11
CA VAL A 23 -12.35 6.42 -8.08
C VAL A 23 -13.69 5.87 -8.59
N THR A 24 -14.45 6.68 -9.33
CA THR A 24 -15.70 6.19 -9.95
C THR A 24 -15.42 5.04 -10.92
N THR A 25 -14.38 5.18 -11.76
CA THR A 25 -13.99 4.14 -12.72
C THR A 25 -13.55 2.86 -12.02
N TYR A 26 -12.90 2.95 -10.86
CA TYR A 26 -12.53 1.78 -10.05
C TYR A 26 -13.74 0.89 -9.74
N PHE A 27 -14.89 1.48 -9.39
CA PHE A 27 -16.11 0.74 -9.06
C PHE A 27 -16.98 0.37 -10.25
N THR A 28 -16.90 1.11 -11.36
CA THR A 28 -17.86 1.00 -12.48
C THR A 28 -17.32 0.27 -13.70
N GLN A 29 -16.00 0.29 -13.91
CA GLN A 29 -15.38 -0.41 -15.02
C GLN A 29 -15.02 -1.83 -14.60
N ARG A 30 -15.49 -2.80 -15.40
CA ARG A 30 -15.13 -4.20 -15.23
C ARG A 30 -13.98 -4.58 -16.17
N PRO A 31 -12.96 -5.29 -15.69
CA PRO A 31 -11.90 -5.76 -16.57
C PRO A 31 -12.39 -6.86 -17.50
N ASP A 32 -11.83 -6.90 -18.71
CA ASP A 32 -11.98 -8.02 -19.63
C ASP A 32 -10.86 -9.05 -19.36
N PRO A 33 -11.16 -10.22 -18.78
CA PRO A 33 -10.14 -11.22 -18.48
C PRO A 33 -9.54 -11.89 -19.74
N SER A 34 -10.11 -11.65 -20.93
CA SER A 34 -9.52 -12.08 -22.20
C SER A 34 -8.40 -11.16 -22.69
N ASP A 35 -8.38 -9.90 -22.23
CA ASP A 35 -7.32 -8.94 -22.52
C ASP A 35 -6.14 -9.15 -21.52
N PRO A 36 -4.96 -9.54 -21.99
CA PRO A 36 -3.80 -9.74 -21.12
C PRO A 36 -3.42 -8.52 -20.27
N VAL A 37 -3.68 -7.30 -20.76
CA VAL A 37 -3.36 -6.04 -20.05
C VAL A 37 -4.29 -5.81 -18.87
N GLN A 38 -5.48 -6.39 -18.91
CA GLN A 38 -6.53 -6.27 -17.89
C GLN A 38 -6.57 -7.47 -16.94
N ARG A 39 -5.63 -8.38 -17.03
CA ARG A 39 -5.50 -9.49 -16.08
C ARG A 39 -4.76 -9.08 -14.82
N VAL A 40 -4.95 -9.85 -13.76
CA VAL A 40 -4.06 -9.75 -12.60
C VAL A 40 -2.66 -10.19 -13.01
N ALA A 41 -1.68 -9.33 -12.77
CA ALA A 41 -0.27 -9.63 -13.00
C ALA A 41 0.53 -9.13 -11.79
N PHE A 42 1.13 -10.05 -11.06
CA PHE A 42 2.06 -9.74 -9.98
C PHE A 42 3.45 -9.57 -10.59
N GLY A 43 3.86 -8.33 -10.80
CA GLY A 43 5.26 -8.04 -11.17
C GLY A 43 6.23 -8.40 -10.03
N THR A 44 7.29 -7.65 -9.87
CA THR A 44 8.34 -7.93 -8.88
C THR A 44 7.83 -7.97 -7.43
N SER A 45 6.74 -7.24 -7.10
CA SER A 45 6.31 -7.09 -5.70
C SER A 45 4.81 -6.89 -5.51
N GLY A 46 3.96 -7.19 -6.50
CA GLY A 46 2.52 -7.05 -6.40
C GLY A 46 1.85 -6.62 -7.69
N HIS A 47 0.52 -6.70 -7.72
CA HIS A 47 -0.28 -6.23 -8.84
C HIS A 47 -0.36 -4.70 -8.84
N ARG A 48 -0.12 -4.07 -9.99
CA ARG A 48 -0.19 -2.62 -10.20
C ARG A 48 -0.92 -2.30 -11.49
N GLY A 49 -1.60 -1.17 -11.51
CA GLY A 49 -2.28 -0.70 -12.70
C GLY A 49 -3.12 0.54 -12.41
N SER A 50 -3.93 0.94 -13.38
CA SER A 50 -4.85 2.06 -13.24
C SER A 50 -6.29 1.64 -13.51
N ALA A 51 -7.23 2.22 -12.77
CA ALA A 51 -8.65 2.02 -13.04
C ALA A 51 -9.03 2.49 -14.45
N LEU A 52 -8.42 3.58 -14.91
CA LEU A 52 -8.68 4.16 -16.22
C LEU A 52 -8.26 3.27 -17.40
N SER A 53 -7.34 2.32 -17.18
CA SER A 53 -6.91 1.33 -18.19
C SER A 53 -7.52 -0.05 -17.97
N GLY A 54 -8.45 -0.20 -17.03
CA GLY A 54 -9.06 -1.49 -16.72
C GLY A 54 -8.11 -2.50 -16.08
N SER A 55 -6.98 -2.05 -15.51
CA SER A 55 -5.95 -2.91 -14.93
C SER A 55 -5.83 -2.82 -13.41
N PHE A 56 -6.65 -1.98 -12.75
CA PHE A 56 -6.76 -1.91 -11.29
C PHE A 56 -8.15 -1.43 -10.88
N ASN A 57 -9.11 -2.33 -10.90
CA ASN A 57 -10.52 -2.07 -10.60
C ASN A 57 -10.97 -2.92 -9.41
N GLU A 58 -12.18 -2.69 -8.91
CA GLU A 58 -12.74 -3.43 -7.78
C GLU A 58 -12.67 -4.94 -7.99
N ASP A 59 -13.00 -5.43 -9.19
CA ASP A 59 -12.99 -6.86 -9.50
C ASP A 59 -11.61 -7.50 -9.32
N HIS A 60 -10.52 -6.77 -9.63
CA HIS A 60 -9.15 -7.25 -9.36
C HIS A 60 -8.92 -7.45 -7.86
N ILE A 61 -9.32 -6.46 -7.05
CA ILE A 61 -9.10 -6.50 -5.61
C ILE A 61 -9.95 -7.58 -4.95
N LEU A 62 -11.19 -7.76 -5.40
CA LEU A 62 -12.05 -8.87 -4.99
C LEU A 62 -11.39 -10.22 -5.28
N ALA A 63 -10.91 -10.41 -6.52
CA ALA A 63 -10.28 -11.65 -6.94
C ALA A 63 -8.96 -11.94 -6.22
N ILE A 64 -8.07 -10.93 -6.12
CA ILE A 64 -6.76 -11.08 -5.46
C ILE A 64 -6.95 -11.37 -3.97
N THR A 65 -7.84 -10.64 -3.29
CA THR A 65 -8.06 -10.83 -1.86
C THR A 65 -8.65 -12.20 -1.56
N GLN A 66 -9.61 -12.66 -2.38
CA GLN A 66 -10.14 -14.03 -2.25
C GLN A 66 -9.08 -15.09 -2.53
N ALA A 67 -8.22 -14.87 -3.53
CA ALA A 67 -7.10 -15.77 -3.82
C ALA A 67 -6.12 -15.87 -2.64
N ILE A 68 -5.81 -14.74 -1.97
CA ILE A 68 -4.99 -14.72 -0.76
C ILE A 68 -5.67 -15.50 0.37
N CYS A 69 -6.99 -15.36 0.57
CA CYS A 69 -7.71 -16.16 1.58
C CYS A 69 -7.59 -17.66 1.32
N VAL A 70 -7.73 -18.08 0.07
CA VAL A 70 -7.56 -19.50 -0.33
C VAL A 70 -6.11 -19.95 -0.12
N TYR A 71 -5.13 -19.16 -0.55
CA TYR A 71 -3.71 -19.41 -0.35
C TYR A 71 -3.37 -19.58 1.13
N ARG A 72 -3.78 -18.64 2.00
CA ARG A 72 -3.56 -18.72 3.45
C ARG A 72 -4.08 -20.04 4.03
N LYS A 73 -5.30 -20.41 3.66
CA LYS A 73 -5.93 -21.67 4.11
C LYS A 73 -5.11 -22.89 3.66
N SER A 74 -4.64 -22.92 2.41
CA SER A 74 -3.85 -24.02 1.86
C SER A 74 -2.48 -24.17 2.52
N ARG A 75 -1.93 -23.07 3.06
CA ARG A 75 -0.61 -23.02 3.72
C ARG A 75 -0.69 -23.06 5.24
N GLY A 76 -1.88 -23.15 5.83
CA GLY A 76 -2.06 -23.14 7.28
C GLY A 76 -1.62 -21.82 7.94
N ILE A 77 -1.76 -20.70 7.21
CA ILE A 77 -1.49 -19.36 7.75
C ILE A 77 -2.79 -18.89 8.43
N ASP A 78 -2.84 -18.99 9.74
CA ASP A 78 -4.04 -18.79 10.56
C ASP A 78 -3.90 -17.69 11.62
N GLY A 79 -2.74 -17.04 11.70
CA GLY A 79 -2.55 -15.83 12.51
C GLY A 79 -3.21 -14.58 11.90
N PRO A 80 -3.11 -13.42 12.56
CA PRO A 80 -3.71 -12.19 12.07
C PRO A 80 -3.05 -11.71 10.78
N LEU A 81 -3.87 -11.13 9.87
CA LEU A 81 -3.41 -10.44 8.69
C LEU A 81 -3.32 -8.93 8.99
N TYR A 82 -2.17 -8.31 8.73
CA TYR A 82 -1.99 -6.87 8.83
C TYR A 82 -2.32 -6.21 7.50
N LEU A 83 -3.28 -5.28 7.51
CA LEU A 83 -3.73 -4.57 6.31
C LEU A 83 -3.42 -3.08 6.43
N GLY A 84 -2.61 -2.57 5.51
CA GLY A 84 -2.25 -1.15 5.46
C GLY A 84 -2.35 -0.59 4.04
N PHE A 85 -2.46 0.73 3.93
CA PHE A 85 -2.58 1.45 2.67
C PHE A 85 -1.80 2.76 2.69
N ASP A 86 -1.45 3.27 1.50
CA ASP A 86 -0.75 4.52 1.29
C ASP A 86 -1.68 5.67 0.87
N THR A 87 -1.10 6.78 0.42
CA THR A 87 -1.77 8.03 0.10
C THR A 87 -2.31 8.13 -1.33
N HIS A 88 -2.11 7.12 -2.18
CA HIS A 88 -2.66 7.12 -3.54
C HIS A 88 -4.19 7.06 -3.54
N ALA A 89 -4.82 7.73 -4.51
CA ALA A 89 -6.27 7.83 -4.61
C ALA A 89 -7.01 6.49 -4.64
N LEU A 90 -6.42 5.45 -5.26
CA LEU A 90 -7.01 4.11 -5.35
C LEU A 90 -6.75 3.24 -4.12
N SER A 91 -5.90 3.67 -3.18
CA SER A 91 -5.54 2.84 -2.03
C SER A 91 -6.68 2.69 -1.03
N TRP A 92 -7.43 3.76 -0.76
CA TRP A 92 -8.61 3.67 0.11
C TRP A 92 -9.73 2.80 -0.47
N PRO A 93 -10.19 2.98 -1.74
CA PRO A 93 -11.15 2.07 -2.34
C PRO A 93 -10.73 0.59 -2.31
N ALA A 94 -9.45 0.32 -2.59
CA ALA A 94 -8.92 -1.04 -2.54
C ALA A 94 -8.87 -1.60 -1.11
N PHE A 95 -8.59 -0.77 -0.10
CA PHE A 95 -8.65 -1.15 1.31
C PHE A 95 -10.07 -1.55 1.72
N VAL A 96 -11.07 -0.74 1.35
CA VAL A 96 -12.48 -1.04 1.61
C VAL A 96 -12.85 -2.40 1.02
N THR A 97 -12.59 -2.59 -0.27
CA THR A 97 -12.89 -3.84 -0.98
C THR A 97 -12.17 -5.06 -0.36
N ALA A 98 -10.88 -4.90 -0.01
CA ALA A 98 -10.12 -5.99 0.61
C ALA A 98 -10.68 -6.36 2.00
N LEU A 99 -11.01 -5.38 2.83
CA LEU A 99 -11.54 -5.64 4.17
C LEU A 99 -12.87 -6.39 4.14
N GLU A 100 -13.75 -6.04 3.18
CA GLU A 100 -15.03 -6.72 2.96
C GLU A 100 -14.87 -8.21 2.66
N VAL A 101 -13.88 -8.54 1.81
CA VAL A 101 -13.57 -9.94 1.46
C VAL A 101 -12.91 -10.67 2.62
N LEU A 102 -11.91 -10.06 3.27
CA LEU A 102 -11.21 -10.67 4.40
C LEU A 102 -12.16 -10.99 5.56
N ALA A 103 -13.03 -10.05 5.92
CA ALA A 103 -14.02 -10.24 6.98
C ALA A 103 -15.05 -11.32 6.61
N ALA A 104 -15.51 -11.36 5.35
CA ALA A 104 -16.44 -12.41 4.88
C ALA A 104 -15.82 -13.81 4.91
N ASN A 105 -14.49 -13.91 4.77
CA ASN A 105 -13.75 -15.19 4.88
C ASN A 105 -13.33 -15.52 6.32
N GLY A 106 -13.74 -14.75 7.32
CA GLY A 106 -13.42 -15.00 8.73
C GLY A 106 -11.95 -14.78 9.08
N ILE A 107 -11.21 -14.03 8.28
CA ILE A 107 -9.81 -13.72 8.53
C ILE A 107 -9.73 -12.71 9.69
N THR A 108 -8.89 -12.98 10.68
CA THR A 108 -8.54 -12.00 11.71
C THR A 108 -7.66 -10.92 11.08
N VAL A 109 -8.17 -9.69 10.98
CA VAL A 109 -7.49 -8.56 10.34
C VAL A 109 -7.13 -7.51 11.37
N ARG A 110 -5.92 -6.95 11.24
CA ARG A 110 -5.46 -5.78 12.00
C ARG A 110 -5.32 -4.59 11.06
N ILE A 111 -6.07 -3.52 11.34
CA ILE A 111 -6.07 -2.27 10.59
C ILE A 111 -5.62 -1.13 11.50
N ALA A 112 -5.07 -0.06 10.91
CA ALA A 112 -4.59 1.08 11.68
C ALA A 112 -5.67 1.71 12.56
N ASP A 113 -5.28 2.18 13.74
CA ASP A 113 -6.09 3.11 14.52
C ASP A 113 -6.31 4.39 13.71
N HIS A 114 -7.49 4.96 13.79
CA HIS A 114 -7.82 6.25 13.15
C HIS A 114 -7.67 6.30 11.62
N ASP A 115 -7.69 5.13 10.93
CA ASP A 115 -7.57 5.01 9.47
C ASP A 115 -6.29 5.70 8.89
N GLU A 116 -5.19 5.61 9.65
CA GLU A 116 -3.90 6.19 9.29
C GLU A 116 -3.21 5.42 8.16
N TYR A 117 -2.47 6.15 7.33
CA TYR A 117 -1.60 5.54 6.31
C TYR A 117 -0.51 4.68 6.96
N THR A 118 -0.20 3.56 6.33
CA THR A 118 0.77 2.61 6.89
C THR A 118 1.87 2.32 5.88
N PRO A 119 3.11 2.78 6.14
CA PRO A 119 4.26 2.49 5.29
C PRO A 119 4.55 0.98 5.18
N THR A 120 5.02 0.54 4.01
CA THR A 120 5.38 -0.87 3.77
C THR A 120 6.27 -1.48 4.87
N PRO A 121 7.37 -0.83 5.34
CA PRO A 121 8.22 -1.40 6.37
C PRO A 121 7.53 -1.57 7.72
N VAL A 122 6.47 -0.81 7.98
CA VAL A 122 5.70 -0.94 9.23
C VAL A 122 4.87 -2.22 9.23
N ILE A 123 4.27 -2.58 8.10
CA ILE A 123 3.58 -3.88 7.96
C ILE A 123 4.58 -5.03 8.11
N SER A 124 5.74 -4.93 7.46
CA SER A 124 6.81 -5.93 7.59
C SER A 124 7.26 -6.10 9.05
N HIS A 125 7.45 -4.99 9.76
CA HIS A 125 7.81 -4.98 11.18
C HIS A 125 6.74 -5.65 12.04
N ALA A 126 5.46 -5.32 11.83
CA ALA A 126 4.35 -5.92 12.57
C ALA A 126 4.29 -7.45 12.39
N ILE A 127 4.46 -7.93 11.14
CA ILE A 127 4.53 -9.36 10.83
C ILE A 127 5.70 -10.02 11.57
N LEU A 128 6.91 -9.48 11.41
CA LEU A 128 8.12 -10.05 11.99
C LEU A 128 8.09 -10.06 13.52
N THR A 129 7.60 -8.99 14.11
CA THR A 129 7.47 -8.87 15.58
C THR A 129 6.47 -9.87 16.13
N PHE A 130 5.31 -10.02 15.46
CA PHE A 130 4.32 -11.01 15.86
C PHE A 130 4.83 -12.44 15.71
N ASN A 131 5.53 -12.74 14.62
CA ASN A 131 6.01 -14.09 14.30
C ASN A 131 7.26 -14.51 15.08
N ARG A 132 7.90 -13.59 15.79
CA ARG A 132 9.14 -13.87 16.55
C ARG A 132 8.94 -15.03 17.53
N GLY A 133 9.71 -16.11 17.34
CA GLY A 133 9.64 -17.32 18.17
C GLY A 133 8.41 -18.23 17.93
N ARG A 134 7.58 -17.92 16.92
CA ARG A 134 6.41 -18.74 16.55
C ARG A 134 6.74 -19.66 15.39
N THR A 135 6.17 -20.85 15.42
CA THR A 135 6.19 -21.83 14.31
C THR A 135 4.80 -22.13 13.76
N THR A 136 3.75 -21.72 14.46
CA THR A 136 2.34 -21.85 14.10
C THR A 136 1.59 -20.58 14.45
N GLY A 137 0.39 -20.40 13.94
CA GLY A 137 -0.37 -19.17 14.16
C GLY A 137 0.31 -17.96 13.54
N LEU A 138 1.00 -18.14 12.41
CA LEU A 138 1.82 -17.09 11.81
C LEU A 138 0.97 -16.01 11.16
N SER A 139 1.37 -14.77 11.37
CA SER A 139 0.80 -13.60 10.71
C SER A 139 1.44 -13.34 9.36
N ASP A 140 0.73 -12.61 8.53
CA ASP A 140 1.11 -12.10 7.21
C ASP A 140 0.50 -10.72 6.99
N GLY A 141 0.60 -10.15 5.78
CA GLY A 141 0.03 -8.84 5.55
C GLY A 141 -0.24 -8.50 4.08
N ILE A 142 -1.07 -7.49 3.92
CA ILE A 142 -1.35 -6.85 2.64
C ILE A 142 -0.95 -5.37 2.75
N VAL A 143 -0.22 -4.89 1.74
CA VAL A 143 0.18 -3.50 1.62
C VAL A 143 -0.39 -2.94 0.33
N ILE A 144 -1.32 -2.01 0.46
CA ILE A 144 -1.98 -1.38 -0.69
C ILE A 144 -1.21 -0.12 -1.03
N THR A 145 -0.38 -0.21 -2.05
CA THR A 145 0.51 0.86 -2.52
C THR A 145 1.09 0.54 -3.89
N PRO A 146 1.09 1.48 -4.85
CA PRO A 146 1.85 1.37 -6.08
C PRO A 146 3.30 1.87 -5.93
N SER A 147 3.76 2.17 -4.71
CA SER A 147 5.08 2.75 -4.39
C SER A 147 5.18 4.23 -4.84
N HIS A 148 6.09 4.57 -5.75
CA HIS A 148 6.30 5.90 -6.34
C HIS A 148 5.71 6.04 -7.75
N ASN A 149 4.80 5.17 -8.13
CA ASN A 149 4.11 5.22 -9.42
C ASN A 149 3.26 6.50 -9.55
N PRO A 150 2.88 6.88 -10.77
CA PRO A 150 2.01 8.04 -11.00
C PRO A 150 0.72 8.02 -10.17
N PRO A 151 0.14 9.19 -9.85
CA PRO A 151 -1.06 9.34 -9.02
C PRO A 151 -2.28 8.53 -9.47
N LYS A 152 -2.38 8.21 -10.77
CA LYS A 152 -3.47 7.41 -11.36
C LYS A 152 -3.37 5.92 -11.07
N ASP A 153 -2.23 5.45 -10.56
CA ASP A 153 -1.98 4.03 -10.33
C ASP A 153 -2.44 3.59 -8.94
N GLY A 154 -2.82 2.34 -8.84
CA GLY A 154 -3.00 1.60 -7.61
C GLY A 154 -2.03 0.42 -7.54
N GLY A 155 -1.83 -0.13 -6.36
CA GLY A 155 -0.98 -1.30 -6.16
C GLY A 155 -1.46 -2.14 -5.00
N PHE A 156 -1.30 -3.46 -5.11
CA PHE A 156 -1.74 -4.42 -4.11
C PHE A 156 -0.66 -5.50 -3.93
N LYS A 157 -0.08 -5.55 -2.74
CA LYS A 157 1.07 -6.40 -2.42
C LYS A 157 0.72 -7.34 -1.29
N TYR A 158 1.24 -8.57 -1.35
CA TYR A 158 1.14 -9.55 -0.28
C TYR A 158 2.50 -9.81 0.34
N ASN A 159 2.58 -9.76 1.66
CA ASN A 159 3.76 -10.06 2.44
C ASN A 159 3.48 -11.34 3.27
N PRO A 160 4.10 -12.48 2.90
CA PRO A 160 4.02 -13.73 3.65
C PRO A 160 4.60 -13.65 5.06
N PRO A 161 4.54 -14.73 5.87
CA PRO A 161 5.00 -14.72 7.26
C PRO A 161 6.45 -14.32 7.51
N HIS A 162 7.32 -14.33 6.50
CA HIS A 162 8.68 -13.81 6.61
C HIS A 162 8.75 -12.28 6.55
N GLY A 163 7.62 -11.56 6.40
CA GLY A 163 7.51 -10.11 6.47
C GLY A 163 7.97 -9.33 5.24
N GLY A 164 8.72 -9.94 4.34
CA GLY A 164 9.16 -9.33 3.08
C GLY A 164 8.15 -9.51 1.94
N PRO A 165 8.45 -8.98 0.74
CA PRO A 165 7.61 -9.19 -0.44
C PRO A 165 7.53 -10.68 -0.81
N ALA A 166 6.37 -11.12 -1.29
CA ALA A 166 6.16 -12.49 -1.72
C ALA A 166 7.07 -12.86 -2.90
N GLY A 167 7.66 -14.05 -2.86
CA GLY A 167 8.41 -14.62 -3.96
C GLY A 167 7.52 -15.04 -5.14
N SER A 168 8.12 -15.33 -6.28
CA SER A 168 7.41 -15.67 -7.53
C SER A 168 6.57 -16.95 -7.43
N ASP A 169 6.94 -17.88 -6.56
CA ASP A 169 6.16 -19.08 -6.24
C ASP A 169 4.82 -18.74 -5.58
N VAL A 170 4.83 -17.81 -4.61
CA VAL A 170 3.65 -17.33 -3.91
C VAL A 170 2.79 -16.45 -4.82
N THR A 171 3.43 -15.46 -5.46
CA THR A 171 2.71 -14.51 -6.33
C THR A 171 2.09 -15.21 -7.53
N GLY A 172 2.77 -16.17 -8.13
CA GLY A 172 2.24 -16.96 -9.27
C GLY A 172 1.03 -17.82 -8.90
N GLU A 173 0.98 -18.38 -7.68
CA GLU A 173 -0.19 -19.12 -7.21
C GLU A 173 -1.38 -18.19 -6.98
N ILE A 174 -1.17 -17.05 -6.32
CA ILE A 174 -2.22 -16.04 -6.08
C ILE A 174 -2.73 -15.46 -7.41
N GLU A 175 -1.84 -15.11 -8.33
CA GLU A 175 -2.17 -14.58 -9.66
C GLU A 175 -3.04 -15.55 -10.46
N LYS A 176 -2.65 -16.83 -10.49
CA LYS A 176 -3.41 -17.87 -11.17
C LYS A 176 -4.82 -18.02 -10.59
N LEU A 177 -4.96 -18.06 -9.28
CA LEU A 177 -6.24 -18.17 -8.59
C LEU A 177 -7.11 -16.92 -8.83
N ALA A 178 -6.53 -15.73 -8.75
CA ALA A 178 -7.24 -14.47 -9.00
C ALA A 178 -7.76 -14.40 -10.44
N ASN A 179 -6.95 -14.75 -11.43
CA ASN A 179 -7.38 -14.77 -12.82
C ASN A 179 -8.49 -15.79 -13.09
N LEU A 180 -8.45 -16.96 -12.44
CA LEU A 180 -9.56 -17.93 -12.53
C LEU A 180 -10.86 -17.39 -11.94
N LEU A 181 -10.78 -16.58 -10.86
CA LEU A 181 -11.97 -15.94 -10.30
C LEU A 181 -12.52 -14.86 -11.23
N LEU A 182 -11.67 -14.07 -11.87
CA LEU A 182 -12.07 -13.09 -12.88
C LEU A 182 -12.76 -13.77 -14.08
N GLU A 183 -12.17 -14.81 -14.64
CA GLU A 183 -12.72 -15.60 -15.76
C GLU A 183 -14.10 -16.20 -15.43
N LYS A 184 -14.36 -16.51 -14.15
CA LYS A 184 -15.64 -17.04 -13.66
C LYS A 184 -16.62 -15.92 -13.21
N GLY A 185 -16.37 -14.66 -13.55
CA GLY A 185 -17.20 -13.53 -13.13
C GLY A 185 -17.31 -13.39 -11.62
N LEU A 186 -16.21 -13.63 -10.92
CA LEU A 186 -16.10 -13.57 -9.45
C LEU A 186 -16.93 -14.61 -8.68
N SER A 187 -17.43 -15.63 -9.37
CA SER A 187 -18.11 -16.75 -8.71
C SER A 187 -17.15 -17.43 -7.73
N GLY A 188 -17.55 -17.45 -6.45
CA GLY A 188 -16.71 -17.98 -5.34
C GLY A 188 -15.99 -16.91 -4.52
N VAL A 189 -16.16 -15.63 -4.83
CA VAL A 189 -15.74 -14.53 -3.96
C VAL A 189 -16.80 -14.30 -2.88
N SER A 190 -16.38 -14.34 -1.62
CA SER A 190 -17.23 -13.98 -0.46
C SER A 190 -16.98 -12.52 -0.08
N ARG A 191 -18.06 -11.76 0.11
CA ARG A 191 -18.02 -10.34 0.45
C ARG A 191 -19.13 -9.98 1.42
N ILE A 192 -18.87 -9.07 2.37
CA ILE A 192 -19.89 -8.43 3.21
C ILE A 192 -19.73 -6.90 3.12
N PRO A 193 -20.81 -6.11 3.33
CA PRO A 193 -20.71 -4.65 3.29
C PRO A 193 -19.66 -4.11 4.27
N PHE A 194 -18.98 -3.04 3.90
CA PHE A 194 -17.86 -2.42 4.64
C PHE A 194 -18.21 -2.11 6.11
N ASP A 195 -19.38 -1.52 6.37
CA ASP A 195 -19.82 -1.22 7.73
C ASP A 195 -19.95 -2.48 8.59
N ARG A 196 -20.40 -3.59 8.00
CA ARG A 196 -20.45 -4.89 8.68
C ARG A 196 -19.05 -5.47 8.87
N ALA A 197 -18.16 -5.28 7.89
CA ALA A 197 -16.78 -5.73 8.00
C ALA A 197 -16.07 -5.02 9.16
N LEU A 198 -16.22 -3.69 9.30
CA LEU A 198 -15.66 -2.93 10.42
C LEU A 198 -16.19 -3.36 11.79
N GLN A 199 -17.43 -3.84 11.85
CA GLN A 199 -18.08 -4.33 13.08
C GLN A 199 -17.85 -5.83 13.33
N SER A 200 -17.16 -6.52 12.42
CA SER A 200 -16.88 -7.96 12.57
C SER A 200 -15.98 -8.20 13.77
N SER A 201 -16.26 -9.28 14.51
CA SER A 201 -15.39 -9.74 15.59
C SER A 201 -14.00 -10.18 15.15
N THR A 202 -13.77 -10.28 13.84
CA THR A 202 -12.45 -10.61 13.25
C THR A 202 -11.65 -9.40 12.85
N VAL A 203 -12.20 -8.18 12.87
CA VAL A 203 -11.51 -6.95 12.52
C VAL A 203 -11.16 -6.16 13.77
N HIS A 204 -9.87 -5.87 13.95
CA HIS A 204 -9.34 -5.21 15.13
C HIS A 204 -8.51 -3.98 14.76
N ARG A 205 -8.66 -2.90 15.51
CA ARG A 205 -7.77 -1.74 15.46
C ARG A 205 -6.41 -2.11 16.05
N TYR A 206 -5.34 -1.56 15.49
CA TYR A 206 -3.97 -1.84 15.88
C TYR A 206 -3.11 -0.59 15.78
N ASP A 207 -2.37 -0.28 16.84
CA ASP A 207 -1.37 0.78 16.85
C ASP A 207 -0.12 0.31 16.08
N PHE A 208 0.01 0.76 14.85
CA PHE A 208 1.19 0.50 14.04
C PHE A 208 2.37 1.41 14.37
N VAL A 209 2.10 2.60 14.91
CA VAL A 209 3.10 3.65 15.08
C VAL A 209 4.01 3.37 16.25
N THR A 210 3.43 3.19 17.44
CA THR A 210 4.22 3.08 18.68
C THR A 210 5.21 1.92 18.68
N PRO A 211 4.84 0.67 18.30
CA PRO A 211 5.79 -0.44 18.28
C PRO A 211 6.92 -0.22 17.26
N TYR A 212 6.58 0.31 16.07
CA TYR A 212 7.57 0.59 15.04
C TYR A 212 8.57 1.67 15.47
N VAL A 213 8.07 2.80 15.97
CA VAL A 213 8.90 3.92 16.42
C VAL A 213 9.81 3.49 17.56
N THR A 214 9.26 2.77 18.55
CA THR A 214 10.05 2.31 19.71
C THR A 214 11.17 1.36 19.31
N ASP A 215 10.93 0.48 18.32
CA ASP A 215 11.89 -0.55 17.88
C ASP A 215 13.04 0.02 17.02
N LEU A 216 12.93 1.27 16.52
CA LEU A 216 14.00 1.90 15.75
C LEU A 216 15.34 1.97 16.51
N SER A 217 15.32 2.06 17.84
CA SER A 217 16.52 2.05 18.68
C SER A 217 17.30 0.73 18.64
N ASN A 218 16.69 -0.36 18.15
CA ASN A 218 17.38 -1.64 17.95
C ASN A 218 18.15 -1.69 16.62
N ILE A 219 17.93 -0.72 15.74
CA ILE A 219 18.53 -0.67 14.39
C ILE A 219 19.45 0.55 14.26
N LEU A 220 19.08 1.67 14.90
CA LEU A 220 19.76 2.94 14.81
C LEU A 220 20.29 3.37 16.20
N ASP A 221 21.48 3.97 16.24
CA ASP A 221 22.00 4.58 17.46
C ASP A 221 21.30 5.93 17.73
N MET A 222 20.06 5.83 18.23
CA MET A 222 19.23 6.99 18.54
C MET A 222 19.82 7.87 19.64
N LYS A 223 20.66 7.32 20.51
CA LYS A 223 21.36 8.10 21.55
C LYS A 223 22.39 9.04 20.93
N THR A 224 23.19 8.57 19.99
CA THR A 224 24.12 9.40 19.23
C THR A 224 23.39 10.46 18.42
N LEU A 225 22.30 10.09 17.74
CA LEU A 225 21.49 11.04 16.95
C LEU A 225 20.92 12.17 17.82
N SER A 226 20.28 11.84 18.95
CA SER A 226 19.69 12.84 19.84
C SER A 226 20.73 13.73 20.52
N GLY A 227 21.94 13.22 20.76
CA GLY A 227 23.05 13.99 21.35
C GLY A 227 23.86 14.80 20.35
N SER A 228 23.64 14.66 19.04
CA SER A 228 24.51 15.26 18.02
C SER A 228 24.28 16.75 17.78
N GLY A 229 23.14 17.30 18.18
CA GLY A 229 22.75 18.69 17.88
C GLY A 229 22.46 18.97 16.40
N ILE A 230 22.33 17.94 15.55
CA ILE A 230 22.02 18.07 14.13
C ILE A 230 20.57 18.47 13.95
N ARG A 231 20.33 19.53 13.16
CA ARG A 231 18.99 19.87 12.70
C ARG A 231 18.67 19.12 11.41
N MET A 232 17.54 18.44 11.39
CA MET A 232 17.10 17.59 10.28
C MET A 232 15.82 18.14 9.66
N GLY A 233 15.77 18.22 8.33
CA GLY A 233 14.55 18.43 7.56
C GLY A 233 14.13 17.14 6.88
N VAL A 234 12.84 16.79 6.95
CA VAL A 234 12.28 15.62 6.27
C VAL A 234 11.13 16.06 5.39
N ASN A 235 11.21 15.72 4.11
CA ASN A 235 10.10 15.83 3.18
C ASN A 235 9.53 14.42 2.93
N PRO A 236 8.30 14.10 3.40
CA PRO A 236 7.68 12.80 3.18
C PRO A 236 7.14 12.61 1.76
N LEU A 237 7.24 13.62 0.90
CA LEU A 237 6.75 13.61 -0.49
C LEU A 237 5.26 13.18 -0.59
N GLY A 238 4.44 13.59 0.39
CA GLY A 238 3.03 13.19 0.47
C GLY A 238 2.82 11.69 0.70
N GLY A 239 3.86 10.94 1.08
CA GLY A 239 3.81 9.49 1.24
C GLY A 239 3.29 9.03 2.61
N ALA A 240 3.08 7.73 2.75
CA ALA A 240 2.48 7.08 3.92
C ALA A 240 3.25 7.30 5.25
N GLY A 241 4.50 7.74 5.18
CA GLY A 241 5.33 8.06 6.37
C GLY A 241 5.02 9.40 7.01
N VAL A 242 4.14 10.23 6.46
CA VAL A 242 3.91 11.62 6.87
C VAL A 242 3.67 11.78 8.38
N HIS A 243 2.90 10.89 9.00
CA HIS A 243 2.58 10.96 10.43
C HIS A 243 3.62 10.28 11.34
N TYR A 244 4.56 9.53 10.78
CA TYR A 244 5.58 8.82 11.55
C TYR A 244 6.72 9.72 12.00
N TRP A 245 7.09 10.71 11.19
CA TRP A 245 8.25 11.56 11.43
C TRP A 245 8.13 12.41 12.70
N SER A 246 6.95 12.99 12.95
CA SER A 246 6.70 13.75 14.18
C SER A 246 6.75 12.85 15.41
N ARG A 247 6.25 11.61 15.33
CA ARG A 247 6.31 10.63 16.42
C ARG A 247 7.74 10.16 16.70
N ILE A 248 8.54 9.97 15.65
CA ILE A 248 9.98 9.66 15.78
C ILE A 248 10.72 10.82 16.45
N ALA A 249 10.49 12.06 15.98
CA ALA A 249 11.11 13.25 16.54
C ALA A 249 10.78 13.42 18.03
N GLU A 250 9.51 13.28 18.41
CA GLU A 250 9.05 13.40 19.80
C GLU A 250 9.65 12.28 20.67
N HIS A 251 9.54 11.01 20.24
CA HIS A 251 9.99 9.87 21.02
C HIS A 251 11.50 9.90 21.33
N TYR A 252 12.30 10.26 20.33
CA TYR A 252 13.76 10.28 20.45
C TYR A 252 14.35 11.67 20.73
N ARG A 253 13.51 12.70 20.88
CA ARG A 253 13.93 14.10 21.14
C ARG A 253 14.89 14.61 20.07
N LEU A 254 14.56 14.38 18.80
CA LEU A 254 15.34 14.83 17.65
C LEU A 254 14.92 16.25 17.25
N ASP A 255 15.90 17.08 16.87
CA ASP A 255 15.62 18.36 16.20
C ASP A 255 15.27 18.10 14.72
N LEU A 256 14.05 17.60 14.50
CA LEU A 256 13.55 17.19 13.19
C LEU A 256 12.28 17.96 12.84
N THR A 257 12.28 18.58 11.68
CA THR A 257 11.14 19.32 11.13
C THR A 257 10.62 18.60 9.89
N VAL A 258 9.32 18.34 9.85
CA VAL A 258 8.64 17.88 8.63
C VAL A 258 8.37 19.13 7.76
N VAL A 259 9.07 19.25 6.63
CA VAL A 259 9.04 20.48 5.81
C VAL A 259 7.83 20.59 4.92
N ASP A 260 7.23 19.45 4.50
CA ASP A 260 5.99 19.44 3.72
C ASP A 260 5.10 18.27 4.18
N PRO A 261 4.17 18.51 5.12
CA PRO A 261 3.28 17.47 5.64
C PRO A 261 2.02 17.27 4.78
N ILE A 262 1.92 17.92 3.61
CA ILE A 262 0.71 17.88 2.79
C ILE A 262 0.56 16.49 2.16
N VAL A 263 -0.65 15.93 2.29
CA VAL A 263 -1.08 14.76 1.52
C VAL A 263 -2.11 15.22 0.50
N ASP A 264 -1.78 15.05 -0.77
CA ASP A 264 -2.68 15.36 -1.89
C ASP A 264 -2.58 14.19 -2.88
N PRO A 265 -3.65 13.42 -3.12
CA PRO A 265 -3.61 12.26 -3.99
C PRO A 265 -3.35 12.58 -5.46
N THR A 266 -3.33 13.85 -5.86
CA THR A 266 -2.85 14.29 -7.18
C THR A 266 -1.35 14.50 -7.22
N PHE A 267 -0.68 14.60 -6.06
CA PHE A 267 0.75 14.89 -5.90
C PHE A 267 1.22 16.10 -6.71
N ARG A 268 0.36 17.12 -6.86
CA ARG A 268 0.63 18.31 -7.69
C ARG A 268 1.81 19.16 -7.23
N PHE A 269 2.30 18.95 -6.01
CA PHE A 269 3.49 19.62 -5.47
C PHE A 269 4.80 19.01 -5.98
N MET A 270 4.76 17.81 -6.58
CA MET A 270 5.92 17.18 -7.19
C MET A 270 6.17 17.72 -8.59
N THR A 271 7.45 17.85 -8.96
CA THR A 271 7.83 18.13 -10.34
C THR A 271 7.74 16.89 -11.23
N LEU A 272 7.54 17.11 -12.52
CA LEU A 272 7.44 16.03 -13.51
C LEU A 272 8.77 15.29 -13.66
N ASP A 273 8.72 13.98 -13.69
CA ASP A 273 9.88 13.12 -13.92
C ASP A 273 10.29 13.11 -15.39
N ARG A 274 11.35 12.39 -15.71
CA ARG A 274 11.94 12.31 -17.07
C ARG A 274 10.95 11.91 -18.16
N ASP A 275 9.94 11.12 -17.79
CA ASP A 275 8.88 10.69 -18.71
C ASP A 275 7.70 11.68 -18.81
N GLY A 276 7.78 12.84 -18.13
CA GLY A 276 6.73 13.85 -18.11
C GLY A 276 5.53 13.48 -17.21
N GLN A 277 5.67 12.47 -16.34
CA GLN A 277 4.64 12.10 -15.38
C GLN A 277 5.03 12.54 -13.96
N ILE A 278 4.04 12.72 -13.11
CA ILE A 278 4.26 12.92 -11.67
C ILE A 278 4.71 11.59 -11.07
N ARG A 279 5.89 11.60 -10.41
CA ARG A 279 6.41 10.46 -9.64
C ARG A 279 7.02 10.96 -8.33
N MET A 280 6.79 10.24 -7.24
CA MET A 280 7.37 10.54 -5.94
C MET A 280 8.66 9.74 -5.75
N ASP A 281 9.56 9.83 -6.74
CA ASP A 281 10.81 9.07 -6.76
C ASP A 281 11.99 9.91 -6.24
N PRO A 282 12.47 9.67 -5.00
CA PRO A 282 13.57 10.43 -4.42
C PRO A 282 14.92 10.19 -5.13
N SER A 283 15.02 9.18 -6.00
CA SER A 283 16.21 8.91 -6.80
C SER A 283 16.25 9.70 -8.11
N SER A 284 15.14 10.32 -8.51
CA SER A 284 15.07 11.12 -9.75
C SER A 284 15.37 12.60 -9.51
N PRO A 285 16.44 13.15 -10.08
CA PRO A 285 16.73 14.58 -9.99
C PRO A 285 15.60 15.46 -10.56
N SER A 286 14.88 14.98 -11.59
CA SER A 286 13.76 15.71 -12.18
C SER A 286 12.56 15.76 -11.26
N ALA A 287 12.19 14.62 -10.66
CA ALA A 287 11.10 14.55 -9.71
C ALA A 287 11.37 15.37 -8.43
N MET A 288 12.65 15.52 -8.05
CA MET A 288 13.07 16.20 -6.82
C MET A 288 13.48 17.67 -7.02
N SER A 289 13.32 18.24 -8.24
CA SER A 289 13.86 19.58 -8.53
C SER A 289 13.16 20.73 -7.79
N ALA A 290 11.99 20.50 -7.18
CA ALA A 290 11.29 21.49 -6.34
C ALA A 290 11.33 21.17 -4.83
N CYS A 291 12.05 20.10 -4.42
CA CYS A 291 12.11 19.65 -3.03
C CYS A 291 13.34 20.17 -2.28
#